data_a03874ed3c2a506cbd5b901cd160b93e
#
_entry.id   a03874ed3c2a506cbd5b901cd160b93e
#
_cell.length_a   1.000
_cell.length_b   1.000
_cell.length_c   1.000
_cell.angle_alpha   90.00
_cell.angle_beta   90.00
_cell.angle_gamma   90.00
#
_symmetry.space_group_name_H-M   'P 1'
#
loop_
_entity.id
_entity.type
_entity.pdbx_description
1 polymer ?
#
loop_
_entity_poly.entity_id
_entity_poly.type
_entity_poly.pdbx_seq_one_letter_code
_entity_poly.pdbx_strand_id
1 'polypeptide(L)'
;MPCFVMLFGICCLAGCEGSKHHLKKVRLNEVAHSIFYAPQYVAIEKGYFEKEGIKLELTTGFGADKTATAVISGDADIAFMGPEATIYQFNEGNADYLINFAQLTQRAGNFVVSRNKEEDFQWENLKGKKVIGGRPGGMPEMVFEYVLKKHGMNPQKDIDLVQNIDFANTSGAFISGKADYTIEFEPSATLIEEQGAGYVVASVGKESGYVPYTAYSVKKSYLKSHKELLEAFTRAIEKGQQYVNTHTPKEVAKVIAPQFKDTDRKTIEKIVKRYAEQDSYKENTKFEKESFAEILLELIEGLGLRDRLIPSQKKDEEIQEKVRRELERKVLVASTIEVGPEEKMSDGSVSYTHLTLPTNR
;
A
#
# COMPACT_ATOMS: atom_id res chain seq x y z
N MET A 1 -41.37 32.28 -70.58
CA MET A 1 -40.34 31.32 -70.18
C MET A 1 -39.85 31.72 -68.78
N PRO A 2 -40.20 31.01 -67.74
CA PRO A 2 -39.73 31.36 -66.42
C PRO A 2 -38.41 30.62 -66.08
N CYS A 3 -37.47 31.38 -65.57
CA CYS A 3 -36.21 30.90 -65.00
C CYS A 3 -36.45 30.21 -63.65
N PHE A 4 -36.04 28.94 -63.55
CA PHE A 4 -36.05 28.17 -62.33
C PHE A 4 -34.72 28.38 -61.60
N VAL A 5 -34.75 29.07 -60.46
CA VAL A 5 -33.59 29.19 -59.58
C VAL A 5 -33.58 28.01 -58.60
N MET A 6 -32.64 27.07 -58.77
CA MET A 6 -32.38 25.98 -57.80
C MET A 6 -31.58 26.53 -56.62
N LEU A 7 -32.21 26.63 -55.44
CA LEU A 7 -31.51 26.85 -54.20
C LEU A 7 -30.86 25.53 -53.74
N PHE A 8 -29.53 25.47 -53.77
CA PHE A 8 -28.76 24.39 -53.16
C PHE A 8 -28.64 24.69 -51.66
N GLY A 9 -29.36 23.91 -50.83
CA GLY A 9 -29.21 23.94 -49.40
C GLY A 9 -27.90 23.23 -49.00
N ILE A 10 -26.96 24.01 -48.47
CA ILE A 10 -25.73 23.49 -47.85
C ILE A 10 -26.11 23.02 -46.44
N CYS A 11 -26.30 21.68 -46.27
CA CYS A 11 -26.32 21.07 -44.94
C CYS A 11 -24.93 21.14 -44.34
N CYS A 12 -24.68 22.05 -43.43
CA CYS A 12 -23.53 22.02 -42.55
C CYS A 12 -23.66 20.80 -41.60
N LEU A 13 -23.03 19.69 -41.96
CA LEU A 13 -22.72 18.64 -41.03
C LEU A 13 -21.68 19.18 -40.03
N ALA A 14 -22.14 19.73 -38.90
CA ALA A 14 -21.30 19.95 -37.75
C ALA A 14 -20.85 18.60 -37.24
N GLY A 15 -19.68 18.14 -37.70
CA GLY A 15 -18.99 17.01 -37.11
C GLY A 15 -18.68 17.34 -35.66
N CYS A 16 -19.30 16.59 -34.75
CA CYS A 16 -18.78 16.51 -33.39
C CYS A 16 -17.37 15.88 -33.45
N GLU A 17 -16.35 16.72 -33.60
CA GLU A 17 -14.99 16.32 -33.26
C GLU A 17 -15.00 16.06 -31.76
N GLY A 18 -15.12 14.78 -31.39
CA GLY A 18 -14.87 14.33 -30.02
C GLY A 18 -13.48 14.83 -29.62
N SER A 19 -13.43 15.75 -28.71
CA SER A 19 -12.20 16.22 -28.07
C SER A 19 -11.41 14.98 -27.65
N LYS A 20 -10.31 14.67 -28.35
CA LYS A 20 -9.34 13.69 -27.88
C LYS A 20 -8.74 14.27 -26.61
N HIS A 21 -9.33 13.93 -25.44
CA HIS A 21 -8.72 14.23 -24.17
C HIS A 21 -7.31 13.65 -24.19
N HIS A 22 -6.32 14.53 -24.23
CA HIS A 22 -4.92 14.13 -24.18
C HIS A 22 -4.65 13.61 -22.76
N LEU A 23 -4.58 12.27 -22.59
CA LEU A 23 -4.34 11.66 -21.31
C LEU A 23 -2.99 12.12 -20.74
N LYS A 24 -2.98 12.58 -19.51
CA LYS A 24 -1.75 12.93 -18.78
C LYS A 24 -1.03 11.64 -18.37
N LYS A 25 0.22 11.49 -18.79
CA LYS A 25 1.06 10.35 -18.41
C LYS A 25 1.43 10.45 -16.94
N VAL A 26 1.25 9.36 -16.18
CA VAL A 26 1.66 9.21 -14.79
C VAL A 26 2.43 7.90 -14.64
N ARG A 27 3.66 7.99 -14.16
CA ARG A 27 4.54 6.85 -13.89
C ARG A 27 4.40 6.43 -12.42
N LEU A 28 3.84 5.26 -12.19
CA LEU A 28 3.66 4.67 -10.86
C LEU A 28 4.69 3.55 -10.67
N ASN A 29 5.48 3.65 -9.61
CA ASN A 29 6.35 2.54 -9.19
C ASN A 29 5.75 1.87 -7.96
N GLU A 30 5.41 0.57 -8.06
CA GLU A 30 4.89 -0.23 -6.97
C GLU A 30 5.99 -1.07 -6.31
N VAL A 31 5.90 -1.23 -4.99
CA VAL A 31 6.88 -1.97 -4.19
C VAL A 31 6.97 -3.45 -4.57
N ALA A 32 5.87 -4.06 -4.95
CA ALA A 32 5.74 -5.45 -5.38
C ALA A 32 4.49 -5.60 -6.25
N HIS A 33 4.50 -6.58 -7.16
CA HIS A 33 3.31 -6.95 -7.93
C HIS A 33 2.55 -8.05 -7.18
N SER A 34 1.46 -7.69 -6.48
CA SER A 34 0.77 -8.59 -5.56
C SER A 34 -0.73 -8.42 -5.59
N ILE A 35 -1.48 -9.56 -5.53
CA ILE A 35 -2.94 -9.57 -5.41
C ILE A 35 -3.43 -8.81 -4.17
N PHE A 36 -2.57 -8.58 -3.19
CA PHE A 36 -2.81 -7.70 -2.06
C PHE A 36 -3.24 -6.28 -2.47
N TYR A 37 -2.86 -5.85 -3.67
CA TYR A 37 -3.20 -4.55 -4.23
C TYR A 37 -4.36 -4.60 -5.22
N ALA A 38 -5.27 -5.57 -5.08
CA ALA A 38 -6.41 -5.77 -5.97
C ALA A 38 -7.17 -4.49 -6.33
N PRO A 39 -7.45 -3.52 -5.40
CA PRO A 39 -8.13 -2.28 -5.77
C PRO A 39 -7.37 -1.46 -6.83
N GLN A 40 -6.03 -1.40 -6.81
CA GLN A 40 -5.21 -0.73 -7.83
C GLN A 40 -5.40 -1.40 -9.19
N TYR A 41 -5.33 -2.73 -9.24
CA TYR A 41 -5.47 -3.46 -10.50
C TYR A 41 -6.90 -3.42 -11.03
N VAL A 42 -7.90 -3.38 -10.17
CA VAL A 42 -9.29 -3.09 -10.58
C VAL A 42 -9.38 -1.71 -11.23
N ALA A 43 -8.74 -0.68 -10.65
CA ALA A 43 -8.75 0.66 -11.22
C ALA A 43 -8.09 0.69 -12.61
N ILE A 44 -7.02 -0.09 -12.82
CA ILE A 44 -6.36 -0.25 -14.11
C ILE A 44 -7.29 -0.97 -15.10
N GLU A 45 -7.73 -2.18 -14.78
CA GLU A 45 -8.48 -3.04 -15.71
C GLU A 45 -9.90 -2.52 -16.04
N LYS A 46 -10.49 -1.70 -15.15
CA LYS A 46 -11.77 -1.04 -15.40
C LYS A 46 -11.64 0.30 -16.12
N GLY A 47 -10.40 0.72 -16.42
CA GLY A 47 -10.13 1.98 -17.11
C GLY A 47 -10.51 3.20 -16.27
N TYR A 48 -10.40 3.13 -14.94
CA TYR A 48 -10.77 4.26 -14.08
C TYR A 48 -9.76 5.40 -14.19
N PHE A 49 -8.49 5.11 -14.41
CA PHE A 49 -7.46 6.11 -14.66
C PHE A 49 -7.70 6.87 -15.97
N GLU A 50 -8.03 6.15 -17.04
CA GLU A 50 -8.33 6.78 -18.34
C GLU A 50 -9.57 7.68 -18.27
N LYS A 51 -10.59 7.29 -17.51
CA LYS A 51 -11.79 8.12 -17.26
C LYS A 51 -11.48 9.39 -16.48
N GLU A 52 -10.42 9.38 -15.68
CA GLU A 52 -9.91 10.55 -14.96
C GLU A 52 -8.84 11.31 -15.77
N GLY A 53 -8.65 10.99 -17.06
CA GLY A 53 -7.70 11.67 -17.93
C GLY A 53 -6.24 11.26 -17.72
N ILE A 54 -5.98 10.10 -17.10
CA ILE A 54 -4.65 9.61 -16.77
C ILE A 54 -4.29 8.40 -17.65
N LYS A 55 -3.12 8.44 -18.26
CA LYS A 55 -2.44 7.27 -18.82
C LYS A 55 -1.43 6.76 -17.80
N LEU A 56 -1.78 5.69 -17.09
CA LEU A 56 -0.90 5.11 -16.08
C LEU A 56 0.18 4.24 -16.73
N GLU A 57 1.43 4.42 -16.30
CA GLU A 57 2.54 3.52 -16.60
C GLU A 57 3.03 2.90 -15.28
N LEU A 58 2.80 1.60 -15.13
CA LEU A 58 3.13 0.86 -13.92
C LEU A 58 4.48 0.15 -14.08
N THR A 59 5.34 0.26 -13.07
CA THR A 59 6.60 -0.46 -12.94
C THR A 59 6.73 -1.01 -11.53
N THR A 60 7.47 -2.11 -11.34
CA THR A 60 7.69 -2.73 -10.03
C THR A 60 9.13 -2.51 -9.56
N GLY A 61 9.30 -1.97 -8.34
CA GLY A 61 10.60 -1.64 -7.75
C GLY A 61 11.25 -2.79 -6.99
N PHE A 62 10.47 -3.79 -6.55
CA PHE A 62 10.94 -4.90 -5.71
C PHE A 62 11.62 -4.46 -4.41
N GLY A 63 11.02 -3.49 -3.71
CA GLY A 63 11.46 -2.98 -2.42
C GLY A 63 11.07 -1.51 -2.23
N ALA A 64 10.73 -1.13 -1.00
CA ALA A 64 10.30 0.24 -0.69
C ALA A 64 11.42 1.27 -0.89
N ASP A 65 12.67 0.90 -0.60
CA ASP A 65 13.87 1.68 -0.84
C ASP A 65 14.06 2.01 -2.34
N LYS A 66 13.91 1.00 -3.21
CA LYS A 66 14.02 1.17 -4.67
C LYS A 66 12.86 1.99 -5.22
N THR A 67 11.65 1.75 -4.72
CA THR A 67 10.45 2.50 -5.10
C THR A 67 10.55 3.98 -4.70
N ALA A 68 11.00 4.27 -3.48
CA ALA A 68 11.27 5.64 -3.03
C ALA A 68 12.36 6.30 -3.90
N THR A 69 13.45 5.59 -4.16
CA THR A 69 14.56 6.08 -5.01
C THR A 69 14.08 6.42 -6.42
N ALA A 70 13.22 5.60 -7.03
CA ALA A 70 12.68 5.86 -8.37
C ALA A 70 11.91 7.21 -8.43
N VAL A 71 11.19 7.57 -7.37
CA VAL A 71 10.49 8.86 -7.32
C VAL A 71 11.47 10.01 -7.02
N ILE A 72 12.43 9.80 -6.13
CA ILE A 72 13.42 10.82 -5.80
C ILE A 72 14.32 11.16 -7.00
N SER A 73 14.75 10.14 -7.77
CA SER A 73 15.52 10.33 -9.02
C SER A 73 14.71 10.96 -10.16
N GLY A 74 13.38 10.85 -10.11
CA GLY A 74 12.49 11.30 -11.18
C GLY A 74 12.20 10.24 -12.25
N ASP A 75 12.54 8.97 -12.01
CA ASP A 75 12.20 7.85 -12.88
C ASP A 75 10.71 7.46 -12.75
N ALA A 76 10.09 7.76 -11.61
CA ALA A 76 8.65 7.65 -11.38
C ALA A 76 8.09 8.98 -10.81
N ASP A 77 6.77 9.16 -10.95
CA ASP A 77 6.05 10.31 -10.43
C ASP A 77 5.44 10.01 -9.07
N ILE A 78 4.93 8.78 -8.90
CA ILE A 78 4.25 8.29 -7.70
C ILE A 78 4.93 7.00 -7.23
N ALA A 79 5.23 6.92 -5.94
CA ALA A 79 5.63 5.69 -5.25
C ALA A 79 4.40 5.03 -4.62
N PHE A 80 4.26 3.71 -4.74
CA PHE A 80 3.30 2.91 -4.02
C PHE A 80 4.04 1.88 -3.16
N MET A 81 4.08 2.11 -1.85
CA MET A 81 4.96 1.37 -0.94
C MET A 81 4.47 1.49 0.51
N GLY A 82 5.17 0.86 1.43
CA GLY A 82 4.99 1.11 2.87
C GLY A 82 5.31 2.56 3.21
N PRO A 83 4.47 3.23 4.01
CA PRO A 83 4.65 4.66 4.33
C PRO A 83 5.88 4.95 5.20
N GLU A 84 6.47 3.95 5.85
CA GLU A 84 7.71 4.07 6.63
C GLU A 84 8.89 4.63 5.80
N ALA A 85 8.94 4.29 4.52
CA ALA A 85 10.00 4.75 3.63
C ALA A 85 10.03 6.28 3.48
N THR A 86 8.88 6.95 3.61
CA THR A 86 8.82 8.42 3.57
C THR A 86 9.48 9.05 4.80
N ILE A 87 9.43 8.37 5.94
CA ILE A 87 10.07 8.82 7.19
C ILE A 87 11.60 8.72 7.07
N TYR A 88 12.10 7.62 6.51
CA TYR A 88 13.53 7.46 6.26
C TYR A 88 14.06 8.59 5.37
N GLN A 89 13.37 8.86 4.25
CA GLN A 89 13.74 9.94 3.34
C GLN A 89 13.70 11.33 3.99
N PHE A 90 12.73 11.58 4.86
CA PHE A 90 12.66 12.81 5.63
C PHE A 90 13.84 12.95 6.61
N ASN A 91 14.22 11.86 7.30
CA ASN A 91 15.31 11.85 8.26
C ASN A 91 16.69 11.97 7.60
N GLU A 92 16.84 11.58 6.36
CA GLU A 92 18.06 11.78 5.54
C GLU A 92 18.29 13.26 5.18
N GLY A 93 17.35 14.16 5.52
CA GLY A 93 17.48 15.60 5.28
C GLY A 93 17.13 16.04 3.87
N ASN A 94 16.44 15.21 3.09
CA ASN A 94 15.98 15.58 1.76
C ASN A 94 14.95 16.72 1.85
N ALA A 95 15.25 17.88 1.28
CA ALA A 95 14.36 19.05 1.33
C ALA A 95 13.05 18.83 0.55
N ASP A 96 13.08 18.01 -0.51
CA ASP A 96 11.93 17.60 -1.32
C ASP A 96 11.52 16.15 -1.02
N TYR A 97 11.30 15.88 0.26
CA TYR A 97 10.94 14.57 0.80
C TYR A 97 9.60 14.07 0.26
N LEU A 98 9.36 12.76 0.42
CA LEU A 98 8.11 12.12 0.01
C LEU A 98 6.99 12.35 1.03
N ILE A 99 5.78 12.57 0.53
CA ILE A 99 4.56 12.75 1.32
C ILE A 99 3.55 11.69 0.89
N ASN A 100 2.99 10.96 1.86
CA ASN A 100 1.89 10.04 1.64
C ASN A 100 0.59 10.82 1.41
N PHE A 101 -0.13 10.55 0.31
CA PHE A 101 -1.34 11.28 -0.03
C PHE A 101 -2.59 10.40 -0.16
N ALA A 102 -2.45 9.09 -0.30
CA ALA A 102 -3.58 8.16 -0.38
C ALA A 102 -3.18 6.81 0.19
N GLN A 103 -4.10 6.13 0.86
CA GLN A 103 -3.90 4.80 1.46
C GLN A 103 -4.69 3.75 0.67
N LEU A 104 -4.09 2.57 0.44
CA LEU A 104 -4.77 1.47 -0.24
C LEU A 104 -5.17 0.34 0.70
N THR A 105 -4.27 -0.11 1.56
CA THR A 105 -4.49 -1.25 2.46
C THR A 105 -4.40 -0.82 3.91
N GLN A 106 -5.17 -1.49 4.79
CA GLN A 106 -5.33 -1.09 6.19
C GLN A 106 -4.93 -2.17 7.20
N ARG A 107 -4.33 -3.28 6.74
CA ARG A 107 -3.76 -4.35 7.57
C ARG A 107 -2.53 -4.90 6.89
N ALA A 108 -1.67 -5.60 7.65
CA ALA A 108 -0.54 -6.30 7.06
C ALA A 108 -1.01 -7.40 6.07
N GLY A 109 -0.33 -7.49 4.94
CA GLY A 109 -0.69 -8.43 3.87
C GLY A 109 -0.02 -9.79 3.99
N ASN A 110 0.79 -10.02 5.01
CA ASN A 110 1.58 -11.22 5.18
C ASN A 110 0.96 -12.22 6.15
N PHE A 111 1.33 -13.48 5.93
CA PHE A 111 0.86 -14.66 6.68
C PHE A 111 2.06 -15.40 7.25
N VAL A 112 1.86 -16.04 8.40
CA VAL A 112 2.79 -17.03 8.94
C VAL A 112 2.52 -18.35 8.25
N VAL A 113 3.54 -18.89 7.60
CA VAL A 113 3.49 -20.21 6.98
C VAL A 113 4.39 -21.15 7.77
N SER A 114 3.81 -22.21 8.34
CA SER A 114 4.52 -23.26 9.04
C SER A 114 4.89 -24.41 8.11
N ARG A 115 6.01 -25.06 8.38
CA ARG A 115 6.40 -26.31 7.70
C ARG A 115 5.46 -27.46 8.05
N ASN A 116 4.95 -27.48 9.26
CA ASN A 116 4.07 -28.50 9.78
C ASN A 116 2.63 -28.00 9.87
N LYS A 117 1.68 -28.92 9.81
CA LYS A 117 0.28 -28.58 10.08
C LYS A 117 0.10 -28.28 11.55
N GLU A 118 -0.48 -27.12 11.85
CA GLU A 118 -0.80 -26.68 13.21
C GLU A 118 -2.27 -26.26 13.24
N GLU A 119 -3.12 -27.06 13.90
CA GLU A 119 -4.57 -26.79 13.96
C GLU A 119 -4.90 -25.69 14.98
N ASP A 120 -4.07 -25.53 15.98
CA ASP A 120 -4.19 -24.53 17.06
C ASP A 120 -2.88 -23.76 17.21
N PHE A 121 -2.53 -22.97 16.19
CA PHE A 121 -1.33 -22.15 16.21
C PHE A 121 -1.43 -21.07 17.28
N GLN A 122 -0.38 -20.97 18.10
CA GLN A 122 -0.16 -19.89 19.05
C GLN A 122 1.12 -19.15 18.65
N TRP A 123 1.17 -17.83 18.84
CA TRP A 123 2.36 -17.05 18.49
C TRP A 123 3.61 -17.51 19.23
N GLU A 124 3.44 -18.03 20.45
CA GLU A 124 4.51 -18.61 21.27
C GLU A 124 5.15 -19.85 20.65
N ASN A 125 4.51 -20.52 19.69
CA ASN A 125 5.08 -21.64 18.94
C ASN A 125 6.32 -21.24 18.14
N LEU A 126 6.49 -19.94 17.88
CA LEU A 126 7.67 -19.39 17.20
C LEU A 126 8.92 -19.33 18.09
N LYS A 127 8.80 -19.49 19.44
CA LYS A 127 9.95 -19.45 20.35
C LYS A 127 10.95 -20.55 20.04
N GLY A 128 12.23 -20.16 19.90
CA GLY A 128 13.32 -21.05 19.54
C GLY A 128 13.31 -21.57 18.11
N LYS A 129 12.39 -21.05 17.26
CA LYS A 129 12.26 -21.49 15.87
C LYS A 129 12.98 -20.56 14.92
N LYS A 130 13.37 -21.14 13.78
CA LYS A 130 13.94 -20.41 12.68
C LYS A 130 12.85 -19.88 11.77
N VAL A 131 12.76 -18.56 11.65
CA VAL A 131 11.71 -17.86 10.91
C VAL A 131 12.34 -17.01 9.81
N ILE A 132 11.96 -17.22 8.55
CA ILE A 132 12.28 -16.28 7.47
C ILE A 132 11.33 -15.12 7.60
N GLY A 133 11.84 -13.96 8.04
CA GLY A 133 11.10 -12.71 8.19
C GLY A 133 11.35 -11.75 7.02
N GLY A 134 10.74 -10.60 7.08
CA GLY A 134 10.96 -9.51 6.12
C GLY A 134 12.35 -8.89 6.25
N ARG A 135 12.72 -8.02 5.29
CA ARG A 135 13.96 -7.25 5.35
C ARG A 135 13.92 -6.26 6.52
N PRO A 136 15.05 -6.04 7.21
CA PRO A 136 15.12 -5.11 8.32
C PRO A 136 14.63 -3.69 7.95
N GLY A 137 13.77 -3.12 8.78
CA GLY A 137 13.23 -1.77 8.61
C GLY A 137 12.15 -1.62 7.55
N GLY A 138 11.71 -2.71 6.91
CA GLY A 138 10.54 -2.67 6.02
C GLY A 138 9.23 -2.94 6.79
N MET A 139 8.11 -2.39 6.30
CA MET A 139 6.80 -2.56 6.92
C MET A 139 6.46 -4.03 7.27
N PRO A 140 6.75 -5.03 6.41
CA PRO A 140 6.48 -6.43 6.74
C PRO A 140 7.16 -6.93 8.01
N GLU A 141 8.45 -6.62 8.15
CA GLU A 141 9.23 -7.02 9.31
C GLU A 141 8.82 -6.24 10.55
N MET A 142 8.66 -4.94 10.42
CA MET A 142 8.26 -4.05 11.51
C MET A 142 6.93 -4.50 12.14
N VAL A 143 5.91 -4.78 11.33
CA VAL A 143 4.61 -5.24 11.82
C VAL A 143 4.69 -6.65 12.41
N PHE A 144 5.52 -7.53 11.86
CA PHE A 144 5.74 -8.86 12.43
C PHE A 144 6.42 -8.78 13.80
N GLU A 145 7.45 -7.95 13.96
CA GLU A 145 8.09 -7.71 15.26
C GLU A 145 7.13 -7.09 16.28
N TYR A 146 6.27 -6.16 15.84
CA TYR A 146 5.20 -5.60 16.67
C TYR A 146 4.28 -6.71 17.21
N VAL A 147 3.83 -7.63 16.34
CA VAL A 147 2.99 -8.76 16.76
C VAL A 147 3.72 -9.67 17.75
N LEU A 148 5.00 -9.98 17.52
CA LEU A 148 5.78 -10.78 18.45
C LEU A 148 5.86 -10.12 19.84
N LYS A 149 6.10 -8.81 19.90
CA LYS A 149 6.15 -8.04 21.16
C LYS A 149 4.81 -8.01 21.86
N LYS A 150 3.70 -7.84 21.13
CA LYS A 150 2.33 -7.93 21.66
C LYS A 150 2.08 -9.25 22.37
N HIS A 151 2.72 -10.34 21.92
CA HIS A 151 2.70 -11.66 22.55
C HIS A 151 3.85 -11.90 23.56
N GLY A 152 4.48 -10.82 24.04
CA GLY A 152 5.52 -10.89 25.07
C GLY A 152 6.82 -11.54 24.60
N MET A 153 7.07 -11.62 23.31
CA MET A 153 8.30 -12.15 22.73
C MET A 153 9.28 -11.05 22.33
N ASN A 154 10.56 -11.31 22.52
CA ASN A 154 11.63 -10.47 22.02
C ASN A 154 12.11 -11.02 20.67
N PRO A 155 11.88 -10.33 19.54
CA PRO A 155 12.24 -10.82 18.21
C PRO A 155 13.72 -11.18 18.04
N GLN A 156 14.61 -10.48 18.77
CA GLN A 156 16.07 -10.68 18.68
C GLN A 156 16.61 -11.79 19.60
N LYS A 157 15.81 -12.28 20.53
CA LYS A 157 16.26 -13.28 21.53
C LYS A 157 15.46 -14.57 21.49
N ASP A 158 14.16 -14.47 21.20
CA ASP A 158 13.25 -15.60 21.36
C ASP A 158 13.07 -16.39 20.07
N ILE A 159 13.48 -15.86 18.91
CA ILE A 159 13.42 -16.52 17.60
C ILE A 159 14.73 -16.36 16.84
N ASP A 160 15.05 -17.31 15.95
CA ASP A 160 16.13 -17.19 14.95
C ASP A 160 15.56 -16.52 13.68
N LEU A 161 15.56 -15.17 13.68
CA LEU A 161 14.95 -14.38 12.61
C LEU A 161 15.93 -14.20 11.45
N VAL A 162 15.65 -14.84 10.31
CA VAL A 162 16.45 -14.75 9.08
C VAL A 162 15.96 -13.59 8.23
N GLN A 163 16.78 -12.55 8.08
CA GLN A 163 16.44 -11.29 7.41
C GLN A 163 17.30 -10.96 6.19
N ASN A 164 18.21 -11.84 5.82
CA ASN A 164 19.19 -11.65 4.73
C ASN A 164 18.78 -12.32 3.41
N ILE A 165 17.51 -12.66 3.25
CA ILE A 165 16.96 -13.26 2.05
C ILE A 165 16.13 -12.22 1.33
N ASP A 166 16.40 -11.97 0.04
CA ASP A 166 15.58 -11.08 -0.78
C ASP A 166 14.12 -11.59 -0.86
N PHE A 167 13.18 -10.67 -0.82
CA PHE A 167 11.73 -10.95 -0.80
C PHE A 167 11.30 -11.94 -1.90
N ALA A 168 11.84 -11.82 -3.11
CA ALA A 168 11.54 -12.72 -4.22
C ALA A 168 12.01 -14.17 -4.00
N ASN A 169 12.86 -14.42 -3.01
CA ASN A 169 13.49 -15.72 -2.76
C ASN A 169 13.07 -16.39 -1.45
N THR A 170 12.22 -15.73 -0.63
CA THR A 170 11.82 -16.24 0.70
C THR A 170 11.09 -17.57 0.62
N SER A 171 10.09 -17.68 -0.26
CA SER A 171 9.32 -18.91 -0.48
C SER A 171 10.20 -20.07 -0.95
N GLY A 172 11.11 -19.84 -1.89
CA GLY A 172 12.07 -20.84 -2.35
C GLY A 172 13.02 -21.30 -1.24
N ALA A 173 13.51 -20.37 -0.42
CA ALA A 173 14.36 -20.67 0.71
C ALA A 173 13.60 -21.51 1.77
N PHE A 174 12.34 -21.17 2.03
CA PHE A 174 11.48 -21.96 2.92
C PHE A 174 11.26 -23.37 2.36
N ILE A 175 10.80 -23.51 1.10
CA ILE A 175 10.57 -24.81 0.45
C ILE A 175 11.82 -25.69 0.50
N SER A 176 13.02 -25.11 0.32
CA SER A 176 14.30 -25.84 0.41
C SER A 176 14.69 -26.31 1.82
N GLY A 177 13.86 -26.07 2.83
CA GLY A 177 14.08 -26.57 4.19
C GLY A 177 14.94 -25.68 5.10
N LYS A 178 15.13 -24.41 4.74
CA LYS A 178 16.03 -23.50 5.49
C LYS A 178 15.45 -22.93 6.78
N ALA A 179 14.14 -23.09 7.03
CA ALA A 179 13.46 -22.54 8.20
C ALA A 179 12.24 -23.38 8.62
N ASP A 180 11.78 -23.20 9.86
CA ASP A 180 10.56 -23.82 10.42
C ASP A 180 9.32 -23.07 9.96
N TYR A 181 9.44 -21.72 9.87
CA TYR A 181 8.38 -20.80 9.44
C TYR A 181 8.91 -19.79 8.44
N THR A 182 8.00 -19.22 7.67
CA THR A 182 8.26 -18.05 6.83
C THR A 182 7.10 -17.07 6.89
N ILE A 183 7.41 -15.79 6.68
CA ILE A 183 6.41 -14.71 6.59
C ILE A 183 6.23 -14.36 5.13
N GLU A 184 5.10 -14.75 4.55
CA GLU A 184 4.87 -14.67 3.12
C GLU A 184 3.66 -13.81 2.78
N PHE A 185 3.75 -13.13 1.63
CA PHE A 185 2.61 -12.52 0.98
C PHE A 185 1.94 -13.51 0.01
N GLU A 186 0.75 -13.15 -0.45
CA GLU A 186 0.12 -13.84 -1.55
C GLU A 186 0.65 -13.32 -2.91
N PRO A 187 0.85 -14.17 -3.90
CA PRO A 187 0.39 -15.58 -3.98
C PRO A 187 1.32 -16.60 -3.33
N SER A 188 2.51 -16.24 -2.83
CA SER A 188 3.52 -17.19 -2.34
C SER A 188 3.01 -18.09 -1.21
N ALA A 189 2.25 -17.52 -0.26
CA ALA A 189 1.68 -18.29 0.85
C ALA A 189 0.74 -19.41 0.34
N THR A 190 -0.17 -19.09 -0.57
CA THR A 190 -1.07 -20.08 -1.19
C THR A 190 -0.30 -21.11 -2.03
N LEU A 191 0.71 -20.69 -2.80
CA LEU A 191 1.50 -21.62 -3.64
C LEU A 191 2.30 -22.61 -2.80
N ILE A 192 2.84 -22.20 -1.64
CA ILE A 192 3.49 -23.10 -0.69
C ILE A 192 2.50 -24.17 -0.19
N GLU A 193 1.26 -23.77 0.15
CA GLU A 193 0.20 -24.71 0.55
C GLU A 193 -0.17 -25.69 -0.57
N GLU A 194 -0.36 -25.19 -1.80
CA GLU A 194 -0.75 -26.00 -2.96
C GLU A 194 0.35 -27.01 -3.37
N GLN A 195 1.61 -26.67 -3.12
CA GLN A 195 2.74 -27.58 -3.31
C GLN A 195 2.90 -28.59 -2.15
N GLY A 196 2.10 -28.49 -1.09
CA GLY A 196 2.23 -29.33 0.10
C GLY A 196 3.53 -29.10 0.88
N ALA A 197 4.19 -27.94 0.66
CA ALA A 197 5.47 -27.61 1.29
C ALA A 197 5.32 -26.87 2.62
N GLY A 198 4.11 -26.43 2.97
CA GLY A 198 3.79 -25.74 4.23
C GLY A 198 2.31 -25.44 4.36
N TYR A 199 1.95 -24.80 5.46
CA TYR A 199 0.58 -24.49 5.85
C TYR A 199 0.49 -23.05 6.34
N VAL A 200 -0.48 -22.28 5.86
CA VAL A 200 -0.78 -20.97 6.42
C VAL A 200 -1.46 -21.17 7.77
N VAL A 201 -0.81 -20.75 8.85
CA VAL A 201 -1.25 -20.98 10.23
C VAL A 201 -1.77 -19.70 10.91
N ALA A 202 -1.32 -18.52 10.49
CA ALA A 202 -1.80 -17.26 11.05
C ALA A 202 -1.74 -16.10 10.03
N SER A 203 -2.56 -15.09 10.27
CA SER A 203 -2.52 -13.80 9.56
C SER A 203 -1.85 -12.75 10.44
N VAL A 204 -0.73 -12.21 10.00
CA VAL A 204 -0.08 -11.08 10.67
C VAL A 204 -1.03 -9.86 10.67
N GLY A 205 -1.80 -9.66 9.60
CA GLY A 205 -2.72 -8.55 9.48
C GLY A 205 -3.94 -8.61 10.42
N LYS A 206 -4.45 -9.80 10.74
CA LYS A 206 -5.50 -9.94 11.76
C LYS A 206 -4.94 -9.60 13.13
N GLU A 207 -3.75 -10.07 13.44
CA GLU A 207 -3.13 -9.93 14.74
C GLU A 207 -2.63 -8.50 15.01
N SER A 208 -2.04 -7.85 14.01
CA SER A 208 -1.53 -6.48 14.15
C SER A 208 -2.63 -5.42 14.31
N GLY A 209 -3.86 -5.72 13.89
CA GLY A 209 -4.92 -4.73 13.82
C GLY A 209 -4.79 -3.80 12.59
N TYR A 210 -5.42 -2.63 12.67
CA TYR A 210 -5.38 -1.64 11.58
C TYR A 210 -4.05 -0.88 11.58
N VAL A 211 -3.47 -0.78 10.39
CA VAL A 211 -2.25 -0.04 10.11
C VAL A 211 -2.27 0.46 8.66
N PRO A 212 -1.87 1.68 8.37
CA PRO A 212 -1.64 2.13 7.00
C PRO A 212 -0.46 1.34 6.41
N TYR A 213 -0.76 0.19 5.80
CA TYR A 213 0.27 -0.75 5.41
C TYR A 213 0.92 -0.40 4.08
N THR A 214 0.10 0.04 3.10
CA THR A 214 0.61 0.60 1.84
C THR A 214 -0.11 1.88 1.47
N ALA A 215 0.68 2.85 0.98
CA ALA A 215 0.22 4.16 0.60
C ALA A 215 0.90 4.67 -0.68
N TYR A 216 0.25 5.61 -1.34
CA TYR A 216 0.81 6.36 -2.46
C TYR A 216 1.52 7.59 -1.95
N SER A 217 2.72 7.83 -2.46
CA SER A 217 3.59 8.93 -2.03
C SER A 217 4.17 9.67 -3.23
N VAL A 218 4.36 10.96 -3.08
CA VAL A 218 4.96 11.85 -4.08
C VAL A 218 5.93 12.81 -3.43
N LYS A 219 6.83 13.42 -4.21
CA LYS A 219 7.64 14.55 -3.74
C LYS A 219 6.76 15.71 -3.28
N LYS A 220 7.18 16.42 -2.23
CA LYS A 220 6.51 17.63 -1.74
C LYS A 220 6.29 18.67 -2.82
N SER A 221 7.27 18.87 -3.70
CA SER A 221 7.15 19.78 -4.85
C SER A 221 6.11 19.32 -5.87
N TYR A 222 6.07 18.01 -6.15
CA TYR A 222 5.11 17.41 -7.07
C TYR A 222 3.68 17.54 -6.55
N LEU A 223 3.47 17.32 -5.26
CA LEU A 223 2.18 17.50 -4.59
C LEU A 223 1.64 18.92 -4.79
N LYS A 224 2.49 19.94 -4.62
CA LYS A 224 2.11 21.35 -4.79
C LYS A 224 1.75 21.70 -6.23
N SER A 225 2.47 21.16 -7.20
CA SER A 225 2.34 21.53 -8.62
C SER A 225 1.33 20.70 -9.40
N HIS A 226 0.91 19.52 -8.89
CA HIS A 226 0.04 18.57 -9.61
C HIS A 226 -1.21 18.17 -8.80
N LYS A 227 -1.75 19.10 -8.02
CA LYS A 227 -2.88 18.84 -7.12
C LYS A 227 -4.07 18.18 -7.82
N GLU A 228 -4.57 18.80 -8.90
CA GLU A 228 -5.70 18.27 -9.69
C GLU A 228 -5.44 16.87 -10.26
N LEU A 229 -4.20 16.61 -10.69
CA LEU A 229 -3.81 15.29 -11.20
C LEU A 229 -3.82 14.22 -10.09
N LEU A 230 -3.35 14.58 -8.89
CA LEU A 230 -3.36 13.68 -7.74
C LEU A 230 -4.77 13.44 -7.22
N GLU A 231 -5.65 14.44 -7.27
CA GLU A 231 -7.08 14.26 -6.99
C GLU A 231 -7.73 13.29 -7.98
N ALA A 232 -7.46 13.43 -9.27
CA ALA A 232 -7.93 12.53 -10.32
C ALA A 232 -7.41 11.10 -10.11
N PHE A 233 -6.12 10.95 -9.78
CA PHE A 233 -5.51 9.68 -9.43
C PHE A 233 -6.20 9.03 -8.22
N THR A 234 -6.42 9.79 -7.17
CA THR A 234 -7.08 9.34 -5.93
C THR A 234 -8.50 8.87 -6.20
N ARG A 235 -9.30 9.62 -7.00
CA ARG A 235 -10.65 9.18 -7.40
C ARG A 235 -10.64 7.86 -8.20
N ALA A 236 -9.64 7.65 -9.05
CA ALA A 236 -9.52 6.37 -9.77
C ALA A 236 -9.25 5.19 -8.82
N ILE A 237 -8.34 5.36 -7.86
CA ILE A 237 -8.03 4.36 -6.83
C ILE A 237 -9.27 4.08 -5.97
N GLU A 238 -9.97 5.11 -5.53
CA GLU A 238 -11.15 4.97 -4.68
C GLU A 238 -12.28 4.18 -5.34
N LYS A 239 -12.51 4.42 -6.65
CA LYS A 239 -13.43 3.57 -7.45
C LYS A 239 -12.98 2.10 -7.45
N GLY A 240 -11.68 1.84 -7.47
CA GLY A 240 -11.13 0.49 -7.34
C GLY A 240 -11.39 -0.12 -5.97
N GLN A 241 -11.20 0.65 -4.88
CA GLN A 241 -11.52 0.23 -3.52
C GLN A 241 -13.01 -0.07 -3.36
N GLN A 242 -13.87 0.83 -3.81
CA GLN A 242 -15.33 0.63 -3.79
C GLN A 242 -15.74 -0.63 -4.56
N TYR A 243 -15.14 -0.87 -5.74
CA TYR A 243 -15.43 -2.08 -6.50
C TYR A 243 -15.08 -3.34 -5.71
N VAL A 244 -13.89 -3.43 -5.13
CA VAL A 244 -13.45 -4.61 -4.38
C VAL A 244 -14.31 -4.85 -3.15
N ASN A 245 -14.73 -3.78 -2.44
CA ASN A 245 -15.55 -3.90 -1.24
C ASN A 245 -17.04 -4.19 -1.51
N THR A 246 -17.52 -4.01 -2.76
CA THR A 246 -18.93 -4.23 -3.13
C THR A 246 -19.17 -5.44 -4.04
N HIS A 247 -18.10 -6.10 -4.50
CA HIS A 247 -18.21 -7.24 -5.41
C HIS A 247 -17.65 -8.51 -4.77
N THR A 248 -18.09 -9.65 -5.27
CA THR A 248 -17.61 -10.95 -4.79
C THR A 248 -16.14 -11.18 -5.16
N PRO A 249 -15.38 -11.97 -4.37
CA PRO A 249 -14.01 -12.34 -4.72
C PRO A 249 -13.86 -12.92 -6.14
N LYS A 250 -14.87 -13.66 -6.61
CA LYS A 250 -14.92 -14.22 -7.98
C LYS A 250 -14.99 -13.14 -9.06
N GLU A 251 -15.78 -12.09 -8.85
CA GLU A 251 -15.90 -10.94 -9.76
C GLU A 251 -14.62 -10.13 -9.77
N VAL A 252 -14.04 -9.86 -8.60
CA VAL A 252 -12.76 -9.17 -8.49
C VAL A 252 -11.65 -9.96 -9.18
N ALA A 253 -11.54 -11.27 -8.92
CA ALA A 253 -10.57 -12.16 -9.57
C ALA A 253 -10.69 -12.15 -11.10
N LYS A 254 -11.93 -12.12 -11.63
CA LYS A 254 -12.16 -12.01 -13.06
C LYS A 254 -11.60 -10.72 -13.65
N VAL A 255 -11.73 -9.60 -12.93
CA VAL A 255 -11.26 -8.28 -13.40
C VAL A 255 -9.75 -8.22 -13.37
N ILE A 256 -9.10 -8.66 -12.29
CA ILE A 256 -7.64 -8.49 -12.12
C ILE A 256 -6.81 -9.61 -12.76
N ALA A 257 -7.42 -10.71 -13.23
CA ALA A 257 -6.71 -11.83 -13.85
C ALA A 257 -5.72 -11.44 -14.96
N PRO A 258 -5.97 -10.42 -15.82
CA PRO A 258 -4.98 -10.01 -16.82
C PRO A 258 -3.65 -9.54 -16.25
N GLN A 259 -3.63 -9.07 -15.00
CA GLN A 259 -2.42 -8.63 -14.29
C GLN A 259 -1.60 -9.82 -13.75
N PHE A 260 -2.21 -11.00 -13.54
CA PHE A 260 -1.61 -12.17 -12.91
C PHE A 260 -1.67 -13.40 -13.82
N LYS A 261 -1.02 -13.32 -15.00
CA LYS A 261 -1.12 -14.34 -16.07
C LYS A 261 -0.60 -15.72 -15.66
N ASP A 262 0.34 -15.75 -14.70
CA ASP A 262 0.97 -16.96 -14.21
C ASP A 262 0.22 -17.60 -13.02
N THR A 263 -0.91 -17.00 -12.61
CA THR A 263 -1.76 -17.48 -11.51
C THR A 263 -3.14 -17.79 -12.04
N ASP A 264 -3.63 -19.00 -11.83
CA ASP A 264 -4.97 -19.37 -12.26
C ASP A 264 -6.06 -18.58 -11.50
N ARG A 265 -7.20 -18.39 -12.16
CA ARG A 265 -8.26 -17.53 -11.63
C ARG A 265 -8.88 -18.04 -10.32
N LYS A 266 -8.87 -19.36 -10.05
CA LYS A 266 -9.40 -19.89 -8.78
C LYS A 266 -8.47 -19.57 -7.64
N THR A 267 -7.15 -19.63 -7.88
CA THR A 267 -6.13 -19.20 -6.92
C THR A 267 -6.23 -17.70 -6.65
N ILE A 268 -6.42 -16.86 -7.69
CA ILE A 268 -6.67 -15.42 -7.50
C ILE A 268 -7.94 -15.21 -6.66
N GLU A 269 -9.04 -15.91 -6.93
CA GLU A 269 -10.28 -15.81 -6.16
C GLU A 269 -10.07 -16.20 -4.69
N LYS A 270 -9.36 -17.30 -4.42
CA LYS A 270 -8.99 -17.74 -3.06
C LYS A 270 -8.21 -16.65 -2.31
N ILE A 271 -7.25 -16.05 -2.97
CA ILE A 271 -6.39 -14.99 -2.40
C ILE A 271 -7.19 -13.71 -2.12
N VAL A 272 -7.98 -13.24 -3.07
CA VAL A 272 -8.86 -12.06 -2.89
C VAL A 272 -9.81 -12.29 -1.72
N LYS A 273 -10.42 -13.49 -1.62
CA LYS A 273 -11.28 -13.88 -0.51
C LYS A 273 -10.52 -13.81 0.83
N ARG A 274 -9.30 -14.36 0.91
CA ARG A 274 -8.47 -14.33 2.13
C ARG A 274 -8.17 -12.90 2.59
N TYR A 275 -7.83 -11.99 1.67
CA TYR A 275 -7.60 -10.58 1.99
C TYR A 275 -8.88 -9.84 2.37
N ALA A 276 -10.01 -10.14 1.74
CA ALA A 276 -11.30 -9.57 2.11
C ALA A 276 -11.74 -10.03 3.51
N GLU A 277 -11.59 -11.33 3.84
CA GLU A 277 -11.93 -11.89 5.14
C GLU A 277 -11.06 -11.39 6.29
N GLN A 278 -9.85 -10.93 6.00
CA GLN A 278 -9.01 -10.24 7.00
C GLN A 278 -9.21 -8.72 7.02
N ASP A 279 -10.13 -8.19 6.20
CA ASP A 279 -10.43 -6.75 6.13
C ASP A 279 -9.19 -5.90 5.74
N SER A 280 -8.46 -6.38 4.72
CA SER A 280 -7.25 -5.72 4.24
C SER A 280 -7.51 -4.52 3.35
N TYR A 281 -8.63 -4.53 2.63
CA TYR A 281 -8.96 -3.51 1.64
C TYR A 281 -9.69 -2.35 2.30
N LYS A 282 -9.07 -1.18 2.27
CA LYS A 282 -9.66 0.03 2.81
C LYS A 282 -10.84 0.50 1.93
N GLU A 283 -11.87 1.05 2.55
CA GLU A 283 -13.07 1.54 1.84
C GLU A 283 -12.83 2.84 1.05
N ASN A 284 -11.87 3.65 1.52
CA ASN A 284 -11.54 4.94 0.94
C ASN A 284 -10.02 5.19 0.99
N THR A 285 -9.58 6.24 0.34
CA THR A 285 -8.16 6.58 0.21
C THR A 285 -7.60 7.43 1.36
N LYS A 286 -8.40 7.80 2.36
CA LYS A 286 -7.96 8.61 3.51
C LYS A 286 -6.83 7.90 4.25
N PHE A 287 -5.72 8.62 4.49
CA PHE A 287 -4.59 8.09 5.25
C PHE A 287 -4.84 8.19 6.75
N GLU A 288 -4.77 7.07 7.48
CA GLU A 288 -5.01 6.99 8.93
C GLU A 288 -3.71 7.25 9.70
N LYS A 289 -3.49 8.51 10.06
CA LYS A 289 -2.26 9.01 10.68
C LYS A 289 -2.06 8.48 12.09
N GLU A 290 -3.13 8.39 12.87
CA GLU A 290 -3.11 7.99 14.27
C GLU A 290 -2.63 6.54 14.40
N SER A 291 -3.20 5.62 13.64
CA SER A 291 -2.78 4.20 13.62
C SER A 291 -1.34 4.03 13.14
N PHE A 292 -0.88 4.92 12.23
CA PHE A 292 0.51 4.91 11.79
C PHE A 292 1.47 5.38 12.87
N ALA A 293 1.10 6.45 13.60
CA ALA A 293 1.88 6.97 14.71
C ALA A 293 2.02 5.95 15.85
N GLU A 294 0.95 5.25 16.21
CA GLU A 294 0.96 4.24 17.27
C GLU A 294 1.95 3.10 16.95
N ILE A 295 1.88 2.52 15.75
CA ILE A 295 2.79 1.45 15.36
C ILE A 295 4.24 1.92 15.31
N LEU A 296 4.49 3.13 14.80
CA LEU A 296 5.84 3.68 14.78
C LEU A 296 6.40 3.93 16.19
N LEU A 297 5.58 4.40 17.12
CA LEU A 297 5.99 4.60 18.51
C LEU A 297 6.39 3.27 19.16
N GLU A 298 5.57 2.22 19.02
CA GLU A 298 5.87 0.90 19.54
C GLU A 298 7.11 0.26 18.89
N LEU A 299 7.31 0.50 17.59
CA LEU A 299 8.49 0.02 16.88
C LEU A 299 9.76 0.74 17.34
N ILE A 300 9.71 2.05 17.56
CA ILE A 300 10.82 2.84 18.08
C ILE A 300 11.17 2.40 19.50
N GLU A 301 10.18 2.14 20.34
CA GLU A 301 10.37 1.60 21.69
C GLU A 301 10.96 0.20 21.65
N GLY A 302 10.48 -0.64 20.75
CA GLY A 302 10.93 -2.01 20.61
C GLY A 302 12.30 -2.21 19.97
N LEU A 303 12.73 -1.32 19.10
CA LEU A 303 14.05 -1.39 18.45
C LEU A 303 15.18 -0.82 19.30
N GLY A 304 14.89 -0.36 20.54
CA GLY A 304 15.90 0.32 21.38
C GLY A 304 16.38 1.64 20.75
N LEU A 305 15.70 2.11 19.71
CA LEU A 305 15.99 3.40 19.07
C LEU A 305 15.67 4.57 20.02
N ARG A 306 14.82 4.32 21.02
CA ARG A 306 14.56 5.25 22.12
C ARG A 306 15.86 5.67 22.80
N ASP A 307 16.74 4.71 23.14
CA ASP A 307 18.01 4.99 23.80
C ASP A 307 19.02 5.70 22.89
N ARG A 308 18.89 5.56 21.56
CA ARG A 308 19.69 6.28 20.56
C ARG A 308 19.14 7.69 20.26
N LEU A 309 17.83 7.89 20.40
CA LEU A 309 17.16 9.17 20.16
C LEU A 309 17.06 10.04 21.42
N ILE A 310 17.19 9.43 22.62
CA ILE A 310 17.12 10.10 23.91
C ILE A 310 18.38 9.77 24.69
N PRO A 311 19.21 10.75 25.05
CA PRO A 311 20.35 10.52 25.96
C PRO A 311 19.86 9.96 27.31
N SER A 312 20.51 8.90 27.79
CA SER A 312 20.13 7.96 28.85
C SER A 312 19.96 8.53 30.28
N GLN A 313 19.86 9.85 30.50
CA GLN A 313 19.90 10.44 31.83
C GLN A 313 18.61 11.04 32.37
N LYS A 314 17.49 10.99 31.65
CA LYS A 314 16.22 11.45 32.23
C LYS A 314 15.06 10.55 31.82
N LYS A 315 14.59 9.72 32.75
CA LYS A 315 13.28 9.04 32.72
C LYS A 315 12.16 10.06 33.07
N ASP A 316 12.09 11.17 32.36
CA ASP A 316 11.11 12.21 32.60
C ASP A 316 9.95 12.05 31.62
N GLU A 317 8.72 12.00 32.12
CA GLU A 317 7.49 11.97 31.33
C GLU A 317 7.45 13.12 30.30
N GLU A 318 8.03 14.27 30.64
CA GLU A 318 8.11 15.44 29.79
C GLU A 318 9.01 15.20 28.54
N ILE A 319 10.07 14.40 28.70
CA ILE A 319 10.93 14.01 27.57
C ILE A 319 10.23 12.97 26.69
N GLN A 320 9.49 12.04 27.28
CA GLN A 320 8.68 11.07 26.54
C GLN A 320 7.64 11.78 25.69
N GLU A 321 6.94 12.73 26.27
CA GLU A 321 5.94 13.53 25.58
C GLU A 321 6.57 14.42 24.48
N LYS A 322 7.75 14.98 24.71
CA LYS A 322 8.47 15.77 23.71
C LYS A 322 8.95 14.92 22.53
N VAL A 323 9.44 13.72 22.79
CA VAL A 323 9.82 12.75 21.72
C VAL A 323 8.60 12.26 20.97
N ARG A 324 7.51 11.95 21.68
CA ARG A 324 6.23 11.60 21.06
C ARG A 324 5.74 12.73 20.15
N ARG A 325 5.70 13.95 20.59
CA ARG A 325 5.33 15.13 19.77
C ARG A 325 6.25 15.34 18.57
N GLU A 326 7.56 15.13 18.74
CA GLU A 326 8.51 15.27 17.63
C GLU A 326 8.35 14.15 16.61
N LEU A 327 8.07 12.92 17.05
CA LEU A 327 7.74 11.78 16.19
C LEU A 327 6.38 11.97 15.51
N GLU A 328 5.37 12.38 16.26
CA GLU A 328 4.06 12.75 15.71
C GLU A 328 4.20 13.88 14.66
N ARG A 329 5.04 14.89 14.95
CA ARG A 329 5.34 15.96 13.99
C ARG A 329 6.03 15.43 12.74
N LYS A 330 6.99 14.51 12.84
CA LYS A 330 7.68 13.88 11.71
C LYS A 330 6.74 12.98 10.92
N VAL A 331 5.88 12.21 11.59
CA VAL A 331 4.83 11.41 10.97
C VAL A 331 3.78 12.30 10.30
N LEU A 332 3.33 13.36 10.96
CA LEU A 332 2.41 14.35 10.43
C LEU A 332 2.96 15.06 9.19
N VAL A 333 4.23 15.41 9.17
CA VAL A 333 4.87 16.03 8.01
C VAL A 333 4.97 15.07 6.83
N ALA A 334 5.19 13.77 7.10
CA ALA A 334 5.27 12.72 6.07
C ALA A 334 3.89 12.21 5.60
N SER A 335 2.78 12.62 6.22
CA SER A 335 1.48 11.99 6.01
C SER A 335 0.31 12.97 6.05
N THR A 336 0.27 14.01 5.21
CA THR A 336 -0.95 14.83 5.20
C THR A 336 -1.36 15.35 3.83
N ILE A 337 -2.38 14.74 3.28
CA ILE A 337 -3.38 15.43 2.47
C ILE A 337 -4.73 15.15 3.12
N GLU A 338 -5.39 16.17 3.64
CA GLU A 338 -6.81 16.07 3.97
C GLU A 338 -7.59 16.22 2.66
N VAL A 339 -8.29 15.16 2.28
CA VAL A 339 -9.36 15.25 1.29
C VAL A 339 -10.50 15.97 1.98
N GLY A 340 -10.99 17.06 1.41
CA GLY A 340 -12.09 17.84 1.97
C GLY A 340 -13.38 17.03 2.14
N PRO A 341 -14.41 17.58 2.81
CA PRO A 341 -15.64 16.87 3.06
C PRO A 341 -16.30 16.39 1.77
N GLU A 342 -16.88 15.21 1.84
CA GLU A 342 -17.66 14.63 0.76
C GLU A 342 -18.84 15.56 0.41
N GLU A 343 -18.85 16.10 -0.80
CA GLU A 343 -20.08 16.66 -1.38
C GLU A 343 -20.74 15.61 -2.26
N LYS A 344 -21.93 15.13 -1.85
CA LYS A 344 -22.76 14.28 -2.70
C LYS A 344 -23.30 15.12 -3.85
N MET A 345 -22.85 14.79 -5.04
CA MET A 345 -23.37 15.37 -6.28
C MET A 345 -24.80 14.86 -6.55
N SER A 346 -25.59 15.64 -7.27
CA SER A 346 -27.00 15.30 -7.62
C SER A 346 -27.15 14.01 -8.44
N ASP A 347 -26.09 13.48 -9.00
CA ASP A 347 -26.04 12.22 -9.74
C ASP A 347 -25.64 11.00 -8.89
N GLY A 348 -25.49 11.20 -7.56
CA GLY A 348 -25.07 10.16 -6.61
C GLY A 348 -23.55 9.90 -6.58
N SER A 349 -22.75 10.64 -7.35
CA SER A 349 -21.30 10.62 -7.25
C SER A 349 -20.82 11.47 -6.05
N VAL A 350 -19.67 11.13 -5.50
CA VAL A 350 -19.04 11.87 -4.41
C VAL A 350 -17.93 12.74 -5.00
N SER A 351 -17.98 14.04 -4.74
CA SER A 351 -16.91 14.98 -5.10
C SER A 351 -16.16 15.39 -3.84
N TYR A 352 -14.84 15.33 -3.89
CA TYR A 352 -13.96 15.84 -2.83
C TYR A 352 -13.49 17.23 -3.20
N THR A 353 -13.93 18.22 -2.43
CA THR A 353 -13.79 19.63 -2.83
C THR A 353 -12.41 20.23 -2.62
N HIS A 354 -11.55 19.69 -1.75
CA HIS A 354 -10.19 20.27 -1.58
C HIS A 354 -9.19 19.30 -0.95
N LEU A 355 -8.01 19.20 -1.57
CA LEU A 355 -6.78 18.73 -0.93
C LEU A 355 -6.17 19.90 -0.13
N THR A 356 -6.21 19.85 1.20
CA THR A 356 -5.56 20.85 2.05
C THR A 356 -4.17 20.38 2.46
N LEU A 357 -3.17 21.21 2.18
CA LEU A 357 -1.82 21.04 2.73
C LEU A 357 -1.84 21.48 4.21
N PRO A 358 -1.11 20.80 5.12
CA PRO A 358 -0.98 21.29 6.48
C PRO A 358 -0.35 22.69 6.47
N THR A 359 -1.07 23.65 7.03
CA THR A 359 -0.50 24.95 7.34
C THR A 359 0.43 24.78 8.53
N ASN A 360 1.73 24.98 8.31
CA ASN A 360 2.67 25.18 9.42
C ASN A 360 2.16 26.35 10.27
N ARG A 361 1.67 26.07 11.46
CA ARG A 361 1.61 26.99 12.59
C ARG A 361 2.57 26.52 13.66
#